data_0857699768fcbb3686aa2577c9073817
#
_entry.id   0857699768fcbb3686aa2577c9073817
#
_cell.length_a   1.000
_cell.length_b   1.000
_cell.length_c   1.000
_cell.angle_alpha   90.00
_cell.angle_beta   90.00
_cell.angle_gamma   90.00
#
_symmetry.space_group_name_H-M   'P 1'
#
loop_
_entity.id
_entity.type
_entity.pdbx_description
1 polymer ?
#
loop_
_entity_poly.entity_id
_entity_poly.type
_entity_poly.pdbx_seq_one_letter_code
_entity_poly.pdbx_strand_id
1 'polypeptide(L)'
;MRLHSLDLKTIQISDPFWSKHVDLVRNAIIPYQWEAMNDRIPDAESSHCLENFRIAAGRSAGEFYGAVFQDTDVAKWLEAVGFSLACYPDEALEK
;
A
#
# COMPACT_ATOMS: atom_id res chain seq x y z
N MET A 1 -23.06 2.54 -27.59
CA MET A 1 -21.99 3.36 -26.99
C MET A 1 -21.07 2.47 -26.16
N ARG A 2 -19.81 2.53 -26.40
CA ARG A 2 -18.82 1.82 -25.58
C ARG A 2 -18.25 2.78 -24.53
N LEU A 3 -18.18 2.32 -23.30
CA LEU A 3 -17.52 3.05 -22.22
C LEU A 3 -16.09 2.54 -22.09
N HIS A 4 -15.15 3.46 -21.96
CA HIS A 4 -13.73 3.16 -21.75
C HIS A 4 -13.23 3.89 -20.50
N SER A 5 -12.44 3.21 -19.68
CA SER A 5 -11.72 3.88 -18.60
C SER A 5 -10.65 4.79 -19.18
N LEU A 6 -10.49 5.95 -18.57
CA LEU A 6 -9.38 6.84 -18.88
C LEU A 6 -8.09 6.29 -18.26
N ASP A 7 -6.98 6.49 -18.95
CA ASP A 7 -5.68 6.22 -18.37
C ASP A 7 -5.43 7.22 -17.22
N LEU A 8 -5.13 6.72 -16.03
CA LEU A 8 -4.89 7.55 -14.85
C LEU A 8 -3.77 8.57 -15.05
N LYS A 9 -2.79 8.26 -15.90
CA LYS A 9 -1.72 9.20 -16.26
C LYS A 9 -2.22 10.46 -16.96
N THR A 10 -3.40 10.42 -17.55
CA THR A 10 -4.01 11.56 -18.25
C THR A 10 -4.86 12.43 -17.32
N ILE A 11 -5.05 12.02 -16.08
CA ILE A 11 -5.84 12.73 -15.09
C ILE A 11 -4.90 13.40 -14.10
N GLN A 12 -5.05 14.71 -13.94
CA GLN A 12 -4.24 15.49 -13.02
C GLN A 12 -5.14 16.22 -12.02
N ILE A 13 -4.83 16.07 -10.75
CA ILE A 13 -5.51 16.79 -9.67
C ILE A 13 -4.68 18.03 -9.37
N SER A 14 -5.26 19.22 -9.61
CA SER A 14 -4.62 20.51 -9.38
C SER A 14 -5.32 21.36 -8.33
N ASP A 15 -6.42 20.90 -7.79
CA ASP A 15 -7.15 21.55 -6.70
C ASP A 15 -6.29 21.62 -5.44
N PRO A 16 -6.12 22.78 -4.78
CA PRO A 16 -5.24 22.90 -3.62
C PRO A 16 -5.61 22.01 -2.44
N PHE A 17 -6.90 21.77 -2.23
CA PHE A 17 -7.36 20.89 -1.17
C PHE A 17 -7.00 19.43 -1.45
N TRP A 18 -7.35 18.91 -2.63
CA TRP A 18 -7.13 17.50 -2.97
C TRP A 18 -5.66 17.19 -3.25
N SER A 19 -4.91 18.13 -3.84
CA SER A 19 -3.46 17.96 -4.04
C SER A 19 -2.72 17.74 -2.74
N LYS A 20 -3.08 18.49 -1.69
CA LYS A 20 -2.51 18.31 -0.35
C LYS A 20 -2.78 16.91 0.20
N HIS A 21 -3.98 16.38 0.01
CA HIS A 21 -4.33 15.04 0.48
C HIS A 21 -3.62 13.95 -0.33
N VAL A 22 -3.50 14.12 -1.64
CA VAL A 22 -2.73 13.20 -2.50
C VAL A 22 -1.27 13.15 -2.07
N ASP A 23 -0.65 14.30 -1.81
CA ASP A 23 0.73 14.37 -1.35
C ASP A 23 0.91 13.71 0.02
N LEU A 24 -0.04 13.90 0.92
CA LEU A 24 -0.05 13.24 2.23
C LEU A 24 -0.09 11.71 2.09
N VAL A 25 -0.94 11.19 1.23
CA VAL A 25 -1.04 9.75 0.97
C VAL A 25 0.27 9.20 0.43
N ARG A 26 0.84 9.85 -0.59
CA ARG A 26 2.08 9.41 -1.23
C ARG A 26 3.28 9.44 -0.29
N ASN A 27 3.44 10.53 0.44
CA ASN A 27 4.69 10.83 1.15
C ASN A 27 4.67 10.38 2.60
N ALA A 28 3.50 10.19 3.19
CA ALA A 28 3.37 9.82 4.61
C ALA A 28 2.59 8.52 4.81
N ILE A 29 1.38 8.40 4.27
CA ILE A 29 0.48 7.29 4.59
C ILE A 29 0.97 5.97 3.99
N ILE A 30 1.29 5.93 2.71
CA ILE A 30 1.78 4.71 2.04
C ILE A 30 3.06 4.19 2.69
N PRO A 31 4.11 5.01 2.92
CA PRO A 31 5.30 4.57 3.62
C PRO A 31 5.04 4.12 5.06
N TYR A 32 4.19 4.84 5.79
CA TYR A 32 3.84 4.46 7.17
C TYR A 32 3.16 3.09 7.23
N GLN A 33 2.19 2.85 6.34
CA GLN A 33 1.48 1.57 6.29
C GLN A 33 2.41 0.41 5.93
N TRP A 34 3.40 0.64 5.07
CA TRP A 34 4.44 -0.35 4.79
C TRP A 34 5.20 -0.75 6.05
N GLU A 35 5.61 0.23 6.86
CA GLU A 35 6.28 -0.04 8.13
C GLU A 35 5.36 -0.76 9.13
N ALA A 36 4.09 -0.37 9.17
CA ALA A 36 3.11 -1.03 10.05
C ALA A 36 2.87 -2.49 9.67
N MET A 37 2.74 -2.80 8.38
CA MET A 37 2.56 -4.18 7.91
C MET A 37 3.81 -5.05 8.10
N ASN A 38 4.98 -4.43 8.26
CA ASN A 38 6.23 -5.11 8.60
C ASN A 38 6.49 -5.15 10.12
N ASP A 39 5.53 -4.76 10.94
CA ASP A 39 5.62 -4.75 12.40
C ASP A 39 6.77 -3.85 12.94
N ARG A 40 7.06 -2.75 12.22
CA ARG A 40 8.16 -1.83 12.55
C ARG A 40 7.73 -0.50 13.17
N ILE A 41 6.45 -0.33 13.48
CA ILE A 41 5.96 0.87 14.16
C ILE A 41 6.09 0.68 15.67
N PRO A 42 6.84 1.55 16.38
CA PRO A 42 6.93 1.50 17.83
C PRO A 42 5.55 1.69 18.48
N ASP A 43 5.29 0.97 19.56
CA ASP A 43 4.06 1.04 20.35
C ASP A 43 2.77 0.66 19.59
N ALA A 44 2.88 0.15 18.38
CA ALA A 44 1.76 -0.43 17.65
C ALA A 44 1.72 -1.95 17.82
N GLU A 45 0.53 -2.51 17.90
CA GLU A 45 0.36 -3.96 17.92
C GLU A 45 0.81 -4.59 16.61
N SER A 46 1.59 -5.67 16.69
CA SER A 46 2.07 -6.39 15.53
C SER A 46 0.93 -7.11 14.81
N SER A 47 0.82 -6.92 13.50
CA SER A 47 -0.18 -7.57 12.67
C SER A 47 0.30 -8.88 12.05
N HIS A 48 1.61 -9.02 11.84
CA HIS A 48 2.25 -10.11 11.11
C HIS A 48 1.76 -10.28 9.65
N CYS A 49 1.14 -9.26 9.07
CA CYS A 49 0.60 -9.33 7.70
C CYS A 49 1.61 -9.85 6.69
N LEU A 50 2.74 -9.20 6.57
CA LEU A 50 3.78 -9.59 5.61
C LEU A 50 4.54 -10.85 6.05
N GLU A 51 4.72 -11.04 7.35
CA GLU A 51 5.36 -12.24 7.87
C GLU A 51 4.54 -13.50 7.56
N ASN A 52 3.21 -13.43 7.63
CA ASN A 52 2.34 -14.51 7.23
C ASN A 52 2.54 -14.92 5.76
N PHE A 53 2.72 -13.95 4.86
CA PHE A 53 3.05 -14.22 3.46
C PHE A 53 4.43 -14.87 3.31
N ARG A 54 5.43 -14.44 4.09
CA ARG A 54 6.77 -15.05 4.07
C ARG A 54 6.73 -16.50 4.54
N ILE A 55 5.96 -16.78 5.59
CA ILE A 55 5.74 -18.14 6.10
C ILE A 55 5.07 -19.01 5.02
N ALA A 56 3.99 -18.51 4.44
CA ALA A 56 3.26 -19.22 3.38
C ALA A 56 4.14 -19.49 2.15
N ALA A 57 5.06 -18.57 1.84
CA ALA A 57 6.01 -18.71 0.73
C ALA A 57 7.23 -19.59 1.07
N GLY A 58 7.31 -20.12 2.28
CA GLY A 58 8.47 -20.91 2.73
C GLY A 58 9.74 -20.12 2.97
N ARG A 59 9.64 -18.79 3.08
CA ARG A 59 10.78 -17.88 3.30
C ARG A 59 11.03 -17.58 4.76
N SER A 60 10.13 -17.96 5.64
CA SER A 60 10.21 -17.81 7.08
C SER A 60 9.59 -19.01 7.77
N ALA A 61 10.07 -19.34 8.95
CA ALA A 61 9.50 -20.42 9.78
C ALA A 61 8.50 -19.84 10.76
N GLY A 62 7.47 -20.59 11.07
CA GLY A 62 6.46 -20.21 12.04
C GLY A 62 5.05 -20.60 11.60
N GLU A 63 4.08 -20.15 12.37
CA GLU A 63 2.67 -20.38 12.12
C GLU A 63 1.97 -19.05 11.83
N PHE A 64 0.83 -19.11 11.16
CA PHE A 64 -0.03 -17.97 10.94
C PHE A 64 -0.41 -17.31 12.26
N TYR A 65 -0.35 -15.98 12.28
CA TYR A 65 -0.72 -15.15 13.41
C TYR A 65 -1.68 -14.04 12.98
N GLY A 66 -2.67 -13.76 13.84
CA GLY A 66 -3.57 -12.64 13.66
C GLY A 66 -4.92 -13.01 13.04
N ALA A 67 -5.65 -12.02 12.61
CA ALA A 67 -6.98 -12.20 12.05
C ALA A 67 -6.93 -12.70 10.59
N VAL A 68 -7.87 -13.54 10.22
CA VAL A 68 -7.91 -14.17 8.88
C VAL A 68 -8.05 -13.15 7.72
N PHE A 69 -8.49 -11.94 7.99
CA PHE A 69 -8.69 -10.90 6.98
C PHE A 69 -7.48 -9.97 6.78
N GLN A 70 -6.40 -10.13 7.52
CA GLN A 70 -5.24 -9.22 7.46
C GLN A 70 -4.46 -9.31 6.14
N ASP A 71 -4.57 -10.39 5.41
CA ASP A 71 -4.01 -10.53 4.07
C ASP A 71 -4.62 -9.52 3.09
N THR A 72 -5.88 -9.12 3.29
CA THR A 72 -6.54 -8.12 2.45
C THR A 72 -5.93 -6.73 2.63
N ASP A 73 -5.32 -6.44 3.77
CA ASP A 73 -4.66 -5.16 4.01
C ASP A 73 -3.44 -5.00 3.09
N VAL A 74 -2.68 -6.06 2.87
CA VAL A 74 -1.58 -6.08 1.90
C VAL A 74 -2.10 -5.86 0.48
N ALA A 75 -3.19 -6.53 0.10
CA ALA A 75 -3.79 -6.37 -1.21
C ALA A 75 -4.26 -4.92 -1.46
N LYS A 76 -4.92 -4.31 -0.49
CA LYS A 76 -5.35 -2.91 -0.55
C LYS A 76 -4.17 -1.94 -0.64
N TRP A 77 -3.12 -2.21 0.12
CA TRP A 77 -1.91 -1.39 0.06
C TRP A 77 -1.27 -1.46 -1.33
N LEU A 78 -1.14 -2.65 -1.90
CA LEU A 78 -0.62 -2.82 -3.26
C LEU A 78 -1.47 -2.09 -4.30
N GLU A 79 -2.78 -2.10 -4.16
CA GLU A 79 -3.68 -1.33 -5.02
C GLU A 79 -3.43 0.18 -4.89
N ALA A 80 -3.32 0.69 -3.67
CA ALA A 80 -3.04 2.10 -3.43
C ALA A 80 -1.69 2.53 -4.02
N VAL A 81 -0.65 1.70 -3.87
CA VAL A 81 0.66 1.91 -4.47
C VAL A 81 0.56 1.93 -6.00
N GLY A 82 -0.17 0.98 -6.58
CA GLY A 82 -0.38 0.92 -8.03
C GLY A 82 -1.04 2.19 -8.58
N PHE A 83 -2.08 2.68 -7.93
CA PHE A 83 -2.73 3.94 -8.30
C PHE A 83 -1.80 5.13 -8.14
N SER A 84 -1.04 5.19 -7.06
CA SER A 84 -0.07 6.27 -6.83
C SER A 84 1.01 6.30 -7.91
N LEU A 85 1.61 5.15 -8.23
CA LEU A 85 2.65 5.02 -9.24
C LEU A 85 2.14 5.32 -10.66
N ALA A 86 0.86 5.04 -10.95
CA ALA A 86 0.27 5.38 -12.23
C ALA A 86 0.27 6.88 -12.50
N CYS A 87 0.13 7.70 -11.46
CA CYS A 87 0.08 9.15 -11.54
C CYS A 87 1.43 9.82 -11.23
N TYR A 88 2.21 9.22 -10.33
CA TYR A 88 3.43 9.82 -9.76
C TYR A 88 4.53 8.76 -9.69
N PRO A 89 5.46 8.72 -10.65
CA PRO A 89 6.57 7.78 -10.62
C PRO A 89 7.43 7.94 -9.36
N ASP A 90 7.82 6.83 -8.75
CA ASP A 90 8.63 6.79 -7.53
C ASP A 90 9.46 5.50 -7.51
N GLU A 91 10.74 5.60 -7.82
CA GLU A 91 11.64 4.44 -7.91
C GLU A 91 11.79 3.69 -6.58
N ALA A 92 11.71 4.38 -5.45
CA ALA A 92 11.82 3.74 -4.15
C ALA A 92 10.59 2.87 -3.85
N LEU A 93 9.43 3.30 -4.31
CA LEU A 93 8.17 2.58 -4.12
C LEU A 93 8.00 1.41 -5.10
N GLU A 94 8.65 1.46 -6.25
CA GLU A 94 8.61 0.39 -7.26
C GLU A 94 9.43 -0.84 -6.88
N LYS A 95 10.42 -0.71 -5.99
CA LYS A 95 11.29 -1.80 -5.51
C LYS A 95 10.64 -2.65 -4.44
#